data_ca82a7e69eeb13c2bd7f4e760f890533
#
_entry.id   ca82a7e69eeb13c2bd7f4e760f890533
#
_cell.length_a   1.000
_cell.length_b   1.000
_cell.length_c   1.000
_cell.angle_alpha   90.00
_cell.angle_beta   90.00
_cell.angle_gamma   90.00
#
_symmetry.space_group_name_H-M   'P 1'
#
loop_
_entity.id
_entity.type
_entity.pdbx_description
1 polymer ?
#
loop_
_entity_poly.entity_id
_entity_poly.type
_entity_poly.pdbx_seq_one_letter_code
_entity_poly.pdbx_strand_id
1 'polypeptide(L)'
;DGATRQCNEDIALMRTIPGMTVISPADDVEAKAAVEAAILHNGPVYLRFGRLAAPVFNNKETYKFELGKGVTLREGSDITIIATGLMVSEAVAAADELKGEGINAGVINIHTIKPLDKDLICKAAENSGILMTVEEHSVIGGLGSAVAEAVTECYPVPVIKIGVNDEFGHSGPAADLLKEFGLCKDNIVAEVKKALK
;
A
#
# COMPACT_ATOMS: atom_id res chain seq x y z
N ASP A 1 -18.07 4.25 11.89
CA ASP A 1 -17.32 4.87 12.99
C ASP A 1 -17.11 6.35 12.72
N GLY A 2 -16.87 7.14 13.76
CA GLY A 2 -16.59 8.56 13.61
C GLY A 2 -15.09 8.85 13.46
N ALA A 3 -14.78 10.09 13.13
CA ALA A 3 -13.43 10.61 12.92
C ALA A 3 -12.44 10.27 14.07
N THR A 4 -12.93 10.19 15.31
CA THR A 4 -12.12 9.84 16.50
C THR A 4 -11.67 8.38 16.56
N ARG A 5 -12.10 7.54 15.61
CA ARG A 5 -11.71 6.12 15.51
C ARG A 5 -10.82 5.83 14.32
N GLN A 6 -10.63 6.82 13.45
CA GLN A 6 -9.72 6.70 12.29
C GLN A 6 -8.29 6.99 12.75
N CYS A 7 -7.36 6.16 12.28
CA CYS A 7 -5.92 6.32 12.52
C CYS A 7 -5.25 6.66 11.20
N ASN A 8 -5.10 7.96 10.93
CA ASN A 8 -4.49 8.44 9.69
C ASN A 8 -2.98 8.68 9.82
N GLU A 9 -2.40 8.52 11.01
CA GLU A 9 -1.02 8.86 11.36
C GLU A 9 -0.22 7.70 11.97
N ASP A 10 -0.86 6.58 12.24
CA ASP A 10 -0.29 5.46 13.00
C ASP A 10 0.92 4.81 12.32
N ILE A 11 0.89 4.61 11.01
CA ILE A 11 2.02 4.05 10.26
C ILE A 11 3.23 5.00 10.37
N ALA A 12 3.01 6.31 10.22
CA ALA A 12 4.07 7.31 10.34
C ALA A 12 4.74 7.26 11.72
N LEU A 13 3.93 7.25 12.79
CA LEU A 13 4.40 7.17 14.17
C LEU A 13 5.18 5.88 14.43
N MET A 14 4.64 4.73 14.01
CA MET A 14 5.27 3.44 14.24
C MET A 14 6.55 3.25 13.43
N ARG A 15 6.63 3.83 12.21
CA ARG A 15 7.84 3.80 11.41
C ARG A 15 9.02 4.51 12.09
N THR A 16 8.79 5.57 12.86
CA THR A 16 9.87 6.33 13.53
C THR A 16 10.46 5.62 14.75
N ILE A 17 9.75 4.65 15.33
CA ILE A 17 10.20 3.95 16.54
C ILE A 17 11.33 2.98 16.18
N PRO A 18 12.54 3.10 16.83
CA PRO A 18 13.63 2.17 16.59
C PRO A 18 13.24 0.71 16.87
N GLY A 19 13.61 -0.22 15.97
CA GLY A 19 13.35 -1.65 16.11
C GLY A 19 11.90 -2.08 15.89
N MET A 20 10.95 -1.16 15.72
CA MET A 20 9.55 -1.48 15.41
C MET A 20 9.43 -2.07 14.02
N THR A 21 8.75 -3.21 13.90
CA THR A 21 8.29 -3.77 12.63
C THR A 21 6.86 -3.31 12.37
N VAL A 22 6.53 -2.87 11.14
CA VAL A 22 5.20 -2.35 10.79
C VAL A 22 4.63 -3.18 9.65
N ILE A 23 3.48 -3.81 9.91
CA ILE A 23 2.81 -4.72 8.95
C ILE A 23 1.34 -4.29 8.78
N SER A 24 0.90 -4.17 7.54
CA SER A 24 -0.48 -3.88 7.15
C SER A 24 -0.94 -4.89 6.09
N PRO A 25 -1.52 -6.04 6.48
CA PRO A 25 -1.90 -7.10 5.56
C PRO A 25 -3.10 -6.70 4.70
N ALA A 26 -3.16 -7.26 3.49
CA ALA A 26 -4.14 -6.90 2.47
C ALA A 26 -5.45 -7.72 2.55
N ASP A 27 -5.39 -8.96 3.00
CA ASP A 27 -6.56 -9.84 3.15
C ASP A 27 -6.43 -10.76 4.39
N ASP A 28 -7.42 -11.63 4.62
CA ASP A 28 -7.47 -12.53 5.79
C ASP A 28 -6.39 -13.60 5.76
N VAL A 29 -5.99 -14.06 4.58
CA VAL A 29 -4.93 -15.06 4.41
C VAL A 29 -3.59 -14.47 4.82
N GLU A 30 -3.29 -13.29 4.32
CA GLU A 30 -2.09 -12.54 4.66
C GLU A 30 -2.10 -12.10 6.14
N ALA A 31 -3.26 -11.66 6.65
CA ALA A 31 -3.41 -11.28 8.04
C ALA A 31 -3.09 -12.42 9.01
N LYS A 32 -3.57 -13.64 8.73
CA LYS A 32 -3.26 -14.82 9.52
C LYS A 32 -1.75 -15.13 9.50
N ALA A 33 -1.15 -15.14 8.32
CA ALA A 33 0.27 -15.40 8.17
C ALA A 33 1.15 -14.31 8.82
N ALA A 34 0.72 -13.04 8.76
CA ALA A 34 1.37 -11.93 9.43
C ALA A 34 1.35 -12.07 10.97
N VAL A 35 0.23 -12.54 11.55
CA VAL A 35 0.14 -12.82 12.99
C VAL A 35 1.10 -13.95 13.38
N GLU A 36 1.14 -15.05 12.63
CA GLU A 36 2.06 -16.16 12.86
C GLU A 36 3.53 -15.68 12.80
N ALA A 37 3.88 -14.88 11.78
CA ALA A 37 5.20 -14.28 11.66
C ALA A 37 5.55 -13.34 12.81
N ALA A 38 4.59 -12.53 13.27
CA ALA A 38 4.78 -11.62 14.39
C ALA A 38 5.05 -12.34 15.71
N ILE A 39 4.40 -13.50 15.96
CA ILE A 39 4.64 -14.34 17.15
C ILE A 39 6.07 -14.89 17.16
N LEU A 40 6.62 -15.21 15.97
CA LEU A 40 7.95 -15.77 15.83
C LEU A 40 9.05 -14.70 15.76
N HIS A 41 8.66 -13.44 15.55
CA HIS A 41 9.61 -12.34 15.42
C HIS A 41 10.19 -11.92 16.76
N ASN A 42 11.50 -11.72 16.81
CA ASN A 42 12.19 -11.21 17.98
C ASN A 42 12.26 -9.67 17.95
N GLY A 43 11.23 -9.01 18.45
CA GLY A 43 11.13 -7.55 18.47
C GLY A 43 9.70 -7.06 18.53
N PRO A 44 9.47 -5.75 18.69
CA PRO A 44 8.13 -5.17 18.68
C PRO A 44 7.55 -5.18 17.26
N VAL A 45 6.28 -5.55 17.15
CA VAL A 45 5.53 -5.58 15.88
C VAL A 45 4.25 -4.79 16.04
N TYR A 46 4.04 -3.84 15.13
CA TYR A 46 2.78 -3.15 14.94
C TYR A 46 2.01 -3.82 13.78
N LEU A 47 0.91 -4.49 14.11
CA LEU A 47 0.00 -5.10 13.13
C LEU A 47 -1.21 -4.18 12.94
N ARG A 48 -1.36 -3.65 11.73
CA ARG A 48 -2.45 -2.76 11.38
C ARG A 48 -3.52 -3.50 10.60
N PHE A 49 -4.69 -3.61 11.20
CA PHE A 49 -5.85 -4.21 10.55
C PHE A 49 -6.91 -3.17 10.25
N GLY A 50 -7.45 -3.19 9.03
CA GLY A 50 -8.64 -2.44 8.68
C GLY A 50 -9.89 -3.03 9.37
N ARG A 51 -10.91 -2.21 9.61
CA ARG A 51 -12.17 -2.66 10.18
C ARG A 51 -13.06 -3.38 9.16
N LEU A 52 -12.99 -2.96 7.89
CA LEU A 52 -13.78 -3.55 6.83
C LEU A 52 -13.21 -4.90 6.42
N ALA A 53 -14.11 -5.82 6.04
CA ALA A 53 -13.69 -7.03 5.34
C ALA A 53 -13.08 -6.66 3.99
N ALA A 54 -11.85 -7.10 3.75
CA ALA A 54 -11.20 -6.97 2.45
C ALA A 54 -11.53 -8.18 1.56
N PRO A 55 -11.61 -8.00 0.24
CA PRO A 55 -11.70 -9.12 -0.69
C PRO A 55 -10.49 -10.04 -0.54
N VAL A 56 -10.74 -11.35 -0.48
CA VAL A 56 -9.67 -12.37 -0.39
C VAL A 56 -9.19 -12.69 -1.79
N PHE A 57 -7.91 -12.47 -2.04
CA PHE A 57 -7.28 -12.78 -3.33
C PHE A 57 -6.06 -13.71 -3.19
N ASN A 58 -5.49 -13.82 -1.99
CA ASN A 58 -4.41 -14.77 -1.73
C ASN A 58 -4.96 -16.20 -1.59
N ASN A 59 -4.26 -17.17 -2.16
CA ASN A 59 -4.61 -18.58 -2.03
C ASN A 59 -4.03 -19.15 -0.73
N LYS A 60 -4.89 -19.64 0.16
CA LYS A 60 -4.52 -20.20 1.49
C LYS A 60 -3.50 -21.34 1.43
N GLU A 61 -3.50 -22.12 0.35
CA GLU A 61 -2.64 -23.29 0.24
C GLU A 61 -1.23 -22.95 -0.27
N THR A 62 -1.12 -21.86 -1.03
CA THR A 62 0.13 -21.50 -1.70
C THR A 62 0.77 -20.22 -1.19
N TYR A 63 0.03 -19.38 -0.48
CA TYR A 63 0.53 -18.12 0.04
C TYR A 63 1.65 -18.33 1.05
N LYS A 64 2.74 -17.60 0.86
CA LYS A 64 3.90 -17.58 1.78
C LYS A 64 4.17 -16.15 2.21
N PHE A 65 4.10 -15.91 3.49
CA PHE A 65 4.45 -14.63 4.09
C PHE A 65 5.95 -14.60 4.40
N GLU A 66 6.62 -13.57 3.95
CA GLU A 66 8.02 -13.32 4.29
C GLU A 66 8.14 -11.88 4.81
N LEU A 67 8.44 -11.76 6.11
CA LEU A 67 8.57 -10.46 6.77
C LEU A 67 9.64 -9.60 6.09
N GLY A 68 9.29 -8.36 5.76
CA GLY A 68 10.21 -7.44 5.08
C GLY A 68 10.27 -7.60 3.56
N LYS A 69 9.46 -8.49 2.99
CA LYS A 69 9.33 -8.67 1.54
C LYS A 69 7.99 -8.13 1.03
N GLY A 70 8.02 -7.57 -0.18
CA GLY A 70 6.81 -7.24 -0.92
C GLY A 70 6.42 -8.36 -1.88
N VAL A 71 5.20 -8.29 -2.40
CA VAL A 71 4.67 -9.28 -3.35
C VAL A 71 4.27 -8.57 -4.65
N THR A 72 4.89 -8.93 -5.76
CA THR A 72 4.44 -8.49 -7.08
C THR A 72 3.18 -9.25 -7.46
N LEU A 73 2.05 -8.56 -7.54
CA LEU A 73 0.77 -9.13 -7.95
C LEU A 73 0.55 -9.03 -9.46
N ARG A 74 1.13 -8.02 -10.09
CA ARG A 74 1.13 -7.79 -11.54
C ARG A 74 2.43 -7.17 -11.98
N GLU A 75 2.98 -7.64 -13.05
CA GLU A 75 4.06 -6.96 -13.77
C GLU A 75 3.47 -5.84 -14.64
N GLY A 76 4.21 -4.74 -14.80
CA GLY A 76 3.82 -3.62 -15.64
C GLY A 76 5.02 -2.74 -15.95
N SER A 77 4.95 -1.98 -17.06
CA SER A 77 6.06 -1.16 -17.57
C SER A 77 5.77 0.33 -17.61
N ASP A 78 4.49 0.74 -17.60
CA ASP A 78 4.13 2.14 -17.79
C ASP A 78 4.13 2.92 -16.46
N ILE A 79 3.69 2.27 -15.41
CA ILE A 79 3.68 2.74 -14.02
C ILE A 79 3.60 1.56 -13.08
N THR A 80 4.16 1.66 -11.87
CA THR A 80 3.95 0.65 -10.82
C THR A 80 3.17 1.24 -9.65
N ILE A 81 2.03 0.61 -9.34
CA ILE A 81 1.18 0.94 -8.20
C ILE A 81 1.62 0.11 -7.01
N ILE A 82 2.02 0.76 -5.93
CA ILE A 82 2.49 0.15 -4.69
C ILE A 82 1.43 0.40 -3.62
N ALA A 83 0.80 -0.65 -3.15
CA ALA A 83 -0.31 -0.53 -2.20
C ALA A 83 -0.05 -1.33 -0.92
N THR A 84 -0.77 -1.01 0.15
CA THR A 84 -0.76 -1.74 1.41
C THR A 84 -2.17 -1.88 1.99
N GLY A 85 -2.39 -2.92 2.78
CA GLY A 85 -3.67 -3.15 3.46
C GLY A 85 -4.85 -3.21 2.50
N LEU A 86 -5.97 -2.60 2.91
CA LEU A 86 -7.21 -2.56 2.13
C LEU A 86 -7.03 -2.03 0.71
N MET A 87 -6.09 -1.12 0.49
CA MET A 87 -5.90 -0.47 -0.80
C MET A 87 -5.30 -1.39 -1.88
N VAL A 88 -4.80 -2.56 -1.52
CA VAL A 88 -4.25 -3.52 -2.49
C VAL A 88 -5.34 -4.02 -3.44
N SER A 89 -6.54 -4.29 -2.95
CA SER A 89 -7.68 -4.71 -3.80
C SER A 89 -8.10 -3.62 -4.78
N GLU A 90 -8.10 -2.35 -4.34
CA GLU A 90 -8.41 -1.20 -5.21
C GLU A 90 -7.32 -1.00 -6.29
N ALA A 91 -6.05 -1.19 -5.93
CA ALA A 91 -4.93 -1.12 -6.87
C ALA A 91 -5.00 -2.21 -7.95
N VAL A 92 -5.34 -3.44 -7.57
CA VAL A 92 -5.52 -4.56 -8.52
C VAL A 92 -6.68 -4.26 -9.46
N ALA A 93 -7.84 -3.82 -8.94
CA ALA A 93 -8.99 -3.46 -9.75
C ALA A 93 -8.70 -2.29 -10.71
N ALA A 94 -7.92 -1.30 -10.26
CA ALA A 94 -7.48 -0.19 -11.12
C ALA A 94 -6.56 -0.67 -12.26
N ALA A 95 -5.61 -1.55 -11.98
CA ALA A 95 -4.71 -2.11 -12.99
C ALA A 95 -5.48 -2.97 -14.02
N ASP A 96 -6.54 -3.67 -13.60
CA ASP A 96 -7.42 -4.42 -14.53
C ASP A 96 -8.15 -3.48 -15.49
N GLU A 97 -8.68 -2.36 -15.00
CA GLU A 97 -9.35 -1.36 -15.82
C GLU A 97 -8.37 -0.68 -16.79
N LEU A 98 -7.21 -0.24 -16.29
CA LEU A 98 -6.16 0.39 -17.08
C LEU A 98 -5.66 -0.51 -18.22
N LYS A 99 -5.54 -1.82 -17.97
CA LYS A 99 -5.19 -2.81 -18.98
C LYS A 99 -6.21 -2.84 -20.14
N GLY A 100 -7.49 -2.71 -19.84
CA GLY A 100 -8.55 -2.58 -20.85
C GLY A 100 -8.41 -1.35 -21.75
N GLU A 101 -7.69 -0.33 -21.28
CA GLU A 101 -7.40 0.92 -22.00
C GLU A 101 -5.99 0.94 -22.61
N GLY A 102 -5.25 -0.17 -22.56
CA GLY A 102 -3.92 -0.30 -23.14
C GLY A 102 -2.77 0.21 -22.26
N ILE A 103 -3.03 0.51 -20.98
CA ILE A 103 -2.00 0.93 -20.00
C ILE A 103 -1.55 -0.28 -19.20
N ASN A 104 -0.26 -0.57 -19.23
CA ASN A 104 0.37 -1.70 -18.54
C ASN A 104 0.85 -1.29 -17.15
N ALA A 105 -0.06 -1.21 -16.18
CA ALA A 105 0.24 -0.88 -14.79
C ALA A 105 0.65 -2.12 -13.99
N GLY A 106 1.83 -2.07 -13.35
CA GLY A 106 2.27 -3.04 -12.35
C GLY A 106 1.58 -2.82 -11.00
N VAL A 107 1.45 -3.88 -10.20
CA VAL A 107 0.91 -3.81 -8.84
C VAL A 107 1.81 -4.57 -7.88
N ILE A 108 2.26 -3.90 -6.82
CA ILE A 108 3.03 -4.48 -5.73
C ILE A 108 2.26 -4.29 -4.42
N ASN A 109 2.08 -5.39 -3.70
CA ASN A 109 1.60 -5.37 -2.32
C ASN A 109 2.80 -5.25 -1.37
N ILE A 110 2.85 -4.18 -0.59
CA ILE A 110 3.82 -3.98 0.50
C ILE A 110 3.08 -4.21 1.82
N HIS A 111 2.98 -5.47 2.23
CA HIS A 111 2.41 -5.83 3.52
C HIS A 111 3.33 -5.46 4.69
N THR A 112 4.64 -5.44 4.50
CA THR A 112 5.60 -4.99 5.52
C THR A 112 6.17 -3.62 5.12
N ILE A 113 5.75 -2.58 5.84
CA ILE A 113 6.18 -1.21 5.56
C ILE A 113 7.53 -0.91 6.21
N LYS A 114 7.83 -1.57 7.32
CA LYS A 114 9.12 -1.51 8.00
C LYS A 114 9.48 -2.89 8.59
N PRO A 115 10.63 -3.50 8.19
CA PRO A 115 11.54 -3.00 7.15
C PRO A 115 10.89 -3.05 5.76
N LEU A 116 11.20 -2.05 4.92
CA LEU A 116 10.72 -1.99 3.54
C LEU A 116 11.58 -2.89 2.64
N ASP A 117 10.96 -3.58 1.68
CA ASP A 117 11.66 -4.28 0.60
C ASP A 117 12.22 -3.27 -0.42
N LYS A 118 13.35 -2.66 -0.07
CA LYS A 118 14.01 -1.64 -0.90
C LYS A 118 14.40 -2.18 -2.27
N ASP A 119 14.87 -3.42 -2.33
CA ASP A 119 15.31 -4.03 -3.60
C ASP A 119 14.15 -4.15 -4.59
N LEU A 120 12.98 -4.58 -4.11
CA LEU A 120 11.78 -4.68 -4.94
C LEU A 120 11.31 -3.30 -5.41
N ILE A 121 11.32 -2.30 -4.53
CA ILE A 121 10.93 -0.92 -4.85
C ILE A 121 11.90 -0.30 -5.87
N CYS A 122 13.20 -0.46 -5.69
CA CYS A 122 14.21 0.05 -6.61
C CYS A 122 14.08 -0.58 -8.00
N LYS A 123 13.86 -1.89 -8.06
CA LYS A 123 13.61 -2.60 -9.32
C LYS A 123 12.33 -2.12 -10.02
N ALA A 124 11.27 -1.86 -9.26
CA ALA A 124 10.04 -1.30 -9.81
C ALA A 124 10.26 0.11 -10.38
N ALA A 125 11.04 0.95 -9.67
CA ALA A 125 11.40 2.29 -10.14
C ALA A 125 12.19 2.25 -11.44
N GLU A 126 13.18 1.37 -11.54
CA GLU A 126 13.98 1.18 -12.76
C GLU A 126 13.13 0.69 -13.94
N ASN A 127 12.16 -0.19 -13.68
CA ASN A 127 11.34 -0.81 -14.72
C ASN A 127 10.28 0.12 -15.30
N SER A 128 9.57 0.89 -14.44
CA SER A 128 8.43 1.71 -14.89
C SER A 128 8.71 3.23 -14.93
N GLY A 129 9.77 3.70 -14.29
CA GLY A 129 10.14 5.13 -14.29
C GLY A 129 9.18 6.05 -13.52
N ILE A 130 8.03 5.57 -13.10
CA ILE A 130 7.03 6.29 -12.30
C ILE A 130 6.42 5.33 -11.30
N LEU A 131 6.35 5.73 -10.03
CA LEU A 131 5.69 4.96 -8.97
C LEU A 131 4.46 5.71 -8.45
N MET A 132 3.44 4.96 -8.09
CA MET A 132 2.27 5.47 -7.38
C MET A 132 2.07 4.67 -6.11
N THR A 133 1.95 5.34 -4.97
CA THR A 133 1.64 4.67 -3.69
C THR A 133 0.21 4.88 -3.29
N VAL A 134 -0.43 3.86 -2.73
CA VAL A 134 -1.83 3.90 -2.31
C VAL A 134 -1.95 3.32 -0.91
N GLU A 135 -2.43 4.16 0.03
CA GLU A 135 -2.53 3.80 1.44
C GLU A 135 -3.74 4.44 2.12
N GLU A 136 -4.42 3.70 2.98
CA GLU A 136 -5.47 4.21 3.87
C GLU A 136 -4.82 4.88 5.09
N HIS A 137 -4.10 5.96 4.85
CA HIS A 137 -3.28 6.69 5.82
C HIS A 137 -2.95 8.07 5.25
N SER A 138 -2.45 8.98 6.08
CA SER A 138 -1.91 10.26 5.61
C SER A 138 -0.80 10.04 4.59
N VAL A 139 -0.75 10.88 3.56
CA VAL A 139 0.36 10.90 2.58
C VAL A 139 1.70 11.30 3.21
N ILE A 140 1.68 11.76 4.48
CA ILE A 140 2.84 12.20 5.25
C ILE A 140 3.31 11.05 6.15
N GLY A 141 4.55 10.60 5.98
CA GLY A 141 5.20 9.64 6.86
C GLY A 141 4.81 8.17 6.68
N GLY A 142 3.77 7.84 5.87
CA GLY A 142 3.29 6.48 5.62
C GLY A 142 4.11 5.71 4.58
N LEU A 143 3.41 4.84 3.84
CA LEU A 143 3.99 4.02 2.75
C LEU A 143 4.62 4.90 1.67
N GLY A 144 3.92 5.95 1.22
CA GLY A 144 4.41 6.83 0.17
C GLY A 144 5.70 7.54 0.54
N SER A 145 5.87 7.88 1.81
CA SER A 145 7.13 8.45 2.33
C SER A 145 8.24 7.40 2.36
N ALA A 146 7.94 6.16 2.80
CA ALA A 146 8.91 5.07 2.82
C ALA A 146 9.42 4.73 1.42
N VAL A 147 8.53 4.70 0.42
CA VAL A 147 8.89 4.47 -0.98
C VAL A 147 9.74 5.62 -1.53
N ALA A 148 9.35 6.88 -1.27
CA ALA A 148 10.11 8.06 -1.71
C ALA A 148 11.52 8.08 -1.09
N GLU A 149 11.67 7.76 0.19
CA GLU A 149 12.96 7.60 0.86
C GLU A 149 13.82 6.53 0.16
N ALA A 150 13.25 5.36 -0.15
CA ALA A 150 13.97 4.26 -0.78
C ALA A 150 14.46 4.61 -2.18
N VAL A 151 13.59 5.16 -3.05
CA VAL A 151 13.97 5.45 -4.45
C VAL A 151 14.99 6.57 -4.57
N THR A 152 15.03 7.54 -3.64
CA THR A 152 16.06 8.58 -3.64
C THR A 152 17.47 8.03 -3.39
N GLU A 153 17.58 6.86 -2.72
CA GLU A 153 18.85 6.21 -2.44
C GLU A 153 19.34 5.31 -3.60
N CYS A 154 18.45 4.86 -4.50
CA CYS A 154 18.79 3.88 -5.53
C CYS A 154 18.48 4.33 -6.96
N TYR A 155 17.23 4.62 -7.28
CA TYR A 155 16.79 5.01 -8.61
C TYR A 155 15.71 6.10 -8.51
N PRO A 156 16.12 7.39 -8.46
CA PRO A 156 15.18 8.49 -8.25
C PRO A 156 14.17 8.62 -9.40
N VAL A 157 12.89 8.48 -9.06
CA VAL A 157 11.76 8.64 -9.98
C VAL A 157 10.63 9.42 -9.29
N PRO A 158 9.68 9.99 -10.04
CA PRO A 158 8.47 10.55 -9.47
C PRO A 158 7.70 9.50 -8.66
N VAL A 159 7.27 9.88 -7.44
CA VAL A 159 6.40 9.09 -6.58
C VAL A 159 5.11 9.86 -6.33
N ILE A 160 4.02 9.40 -6.93
CA ILE A 160 2.69 9.95 -6.75
C ILE A 160 2.08 9.27 -5.54
N LYS A 161 1.52 10.05 -4.62
CA LYS A 161 0.95 9.50 -3.38
C LYS A 161 -0.56 9.64 -3.39
N ILE A 162 -1.28 8.55 -3.19
CA ILE A 162 -2.72 8.52 -2.90
C ILE A 162 -2.90 8.09 -1.45
N GLY A 163 -3.53 8.94 -0.67
CA GLY A 163 -3.79 8.79 0.75
C GLY A 163 -4.62 9.98 1.25
N VAL A 164 -4.76 10.12 2.55
CA VAL A 164 -5.41 11.28 3.17
C VAL A 164 -4.48 12.49 3.11
N ASN A 165 -4.95 13.61 2.51
CA ASN A 165 -4.15 14.79 2.20
C ASN A 165 -4.14 15.81 3.35
N ASP A 166 -3.41 15.50 4.44
CA ASP A 166 -3.20 16.39 5.59
C ASP A 166 -4.50 17.00 6.13
N GLU A 167 -5.51 16.16 6.30
CA GLU A 167 -6.83 16.53 6.79
C GLU A 167 -7.33 15.52 7.82
N PHE A 168 -8.23 15.96 8.69
CA PHE A 168 -8.87 15.08 9.67
C PHE A 168 -9.90 14.18 9.02
N GLY A 169 -10.08 12.99 9.59
CA GLY A 169 -11.14 12.09 9.18
C GLY A 169 -12.54 12.67 9.46
N HIS A 170 -13.52 12.16 8.74
CA HIS A 170 -14.93 12.54 8.89
C HIS A 170 -15.78 11.38 9.40
N SER A 171 -16.98 11.67 9.90
CA SER A 171 -17.94 10.66 10.28
C SER A 171 -18.86 10.33 9.11
N GLY A 172 -18.97 9.05 8.78
CA GLY A 172 -19.82 8.58 7.68
C GLY A 172 -19.74 7.07 7.47
N PRO A 173 -20.49 6.53 6.50
CA PRO A 173 -20.31 5.16 6.04
C PRO A 173 -18.91 4.97 5.46
N ALA A 174 -18.24 3.89 5.81
CA ALA A 174 -16.82 3.71 5.47
C ALA A 174 -16.56 3.72 3.96
N ALA A 175 -17.44 3.11 3.15
CA ALA A 175 -17.30 3.12 1.69
C ALA A 175 -17.44 4.52 1.07
N ASP A 176 -18.26 5.38 1.65
CA ASP A 176 -18.43 6.76 1.20
C ASP A 176 -17.22 7.60 1.57
N LEU A 177 -16.68 7.41 2.78
CA LEU A 177 -15.45 8.07 3.22
C LEU A 177 -14.24 7.69 2.38
N LEU A 178 -14.08 6.41 2.03
CA LEU A 178 -13.02 6.00 1.11
C LEU A 178 -13.11 6.75 -0.23
N LYS A 179 -14.31 6.91 -0.78
CA LYS A 179 -14.52 7.69 -2.01
C LYS A 179 -14.25 9.18 -1.81
N GLU A 180 -14.68 9.75 -0.69
CA GLU A 180 -14.47 11.16 -0.35
C GLU A 180 -12.98 11.51 -0.29
N PHE A 181 -12.18 10.63 0.33
CA PHE A 181 -10.73 10.78 0.40
C PHE A 181 -9.99 10.31 -0.86
N GLY A 182 -10.71 9.90 -1.91
CA GLY A 182 -10.10 9.41 -3.15
C GLY A 182 -9.42 8.04 -3.01
N LEU A 183 -9.71 7.28 -1.94
CA LEU A 183 -9.18 5.96 -1.66
C LEU A 183 -10.02 4.89 -2.36
N CYS A 184 -10.09 4.98 -3.68
CA CYS A 184 -10.90 4.07 -4.51
C CYS A 184 -10.25 3.86 -5.88
N LYS A 185 -10.64 2.77 -6.54
CA LYS A 185 -10.20 2.38 -7.87
C LYS A 185 -10.28 3.52 -8.89
N ASP A 186 -11.42 4.22 -8.93
CA ASP A 186 -11.67 5.25 -9.96
C ASP A 186 -10.68 6.41 -9.86
N ASN A 187 -10.32 6.83 -8.65
CA ASN A 187 -9.31 7.86 -8.44
C ASN A 187 -7.90 7.36 -8.80
N ILE A 188 -7.57 6.11 -8.47
CA ILE A 188 -6.29 5.50 -8.86
C ILE A 188 -6.15 5.53 -10.39
N VAL A 189 -7.17 5.11 -11.13
CA VAL A 189 -7.22 5.14 -12.60
C VAL A 189 -7.03 6.56 -13.14
N ALA A 190 -7.75 7.53 -12.55
CA ALA A 190 -7.66 8.93 -12.98
C ALA A 190 -6.24 9.51 -12.77
N GLU A 191 -5.64 9.28 -11.61
CA GLU A 191 -4.30 9.78 -11.29
C GLU A 191 -3.20 9.07 -12.12
N VAL A 192 -3.36 7.77 -12.43
CA VAL A 192 -2.46 7.08 -13.37
C VAL A 192 -2.52 7.73 -14.76
N LYS A 193 -3.72 7.95 -15.30
CA LYS A 193 -3.89 8.60 -16.60
C LYS A 193 -3.34 10.02 -16.66
N LYS A 194 -3.38 10.73 -15.55
CA LYS A 194 -2.81 12.06 -15.41
C LYS A 194 -1.28 12.02 -15.37
N ALA A 195 -0.70 11.02 -14.71
CA ALA A 195 0.74 10.84 -14.58
C ALA A 195 1.43 10.46 -15.91
N LEU A 196 0.70 9.79 -16.81
CA LEU A 196 1.23 9.31 -18.10
C LEU A 196 1.02 10.30 -19.27
N LYS A 197 0.45 11.49 -19.02
CA LYS A 197 0.31 12.57 -20.00
C LYS A 197 1.55 13.44 -20.05
#